data_edc619e543d406010da261c6b55f2e1b
#
_entry.id   edc619e543d406010da261c6b55f2e1b
#
_cell.length_a   1.000
_cell.length_b   1.000
_cell.length_c   1.000
_cell.angle_alpha   90.00
_cell.angle_beta   90.00
_cell.angle_gamma   90.00
#
_symmetry.space_group_name_H-M   'P 1'
#
loop_
_entity.id
_entity.type
_entity.pdbx_description
1 polymer ?
#
loop_
_entity_poly.entity_id
_entity_poly.type
_entity_poly.pdbx_seq_one_letter_code
_entity_poly.pdbx_strand_id
1 'polypeptide(L)'
;NILELATIGRSEEDRGIYRMAFTDKDMEGKRWLLDRIDEAGLDSASDGAANIFGKISPEGANKDNPSILMGSHIDTVPCAGALDGSLGVVVALECLRTIRDSGLELKRPLEMVAFSDEEGRFGGMFGSQAFCGLITPDTLHNKDLDGIEQSDAMLQQGIDPVRALDAARPRESVEAYIELHIEQGPVLDSTKTAVGIVENITGLFKWQIRFHGAANHAGTTPMEMRNDAFMGLAD
;
A
#
# COMPACT_ATOMS: atom_id res chain seq x y z
N ASN A 1 -15.03 -11.91 3.65
CA ASN A 1 -14.34 -10.68 3.23
C ASN A 1 -12.98 -10.94 2.56
N ILE A 2 -11.98 -11.63 3.19
CA ILE A 2 -10.65 -11.79 2.58
C ILE A 2 -10.69 -12.61 1.26
N LEU A 3 -11.48 -13.68 1.20
CA LEU A 3 -11.62 -14.48 -0.03
C LEU A 3 -12.39 -13.74 -1.12
N GLU A 4 -13.30 -12.86 -0.76
CA GLU A 4 -14.04 -12.02 -1.68
C GLU A 4 -13.15 -10.93 -2.29
N LEU A 5 -12.41 -10.19 -1.46
CA LEU A 5 -11.41 -9.22 -1.92
C LEU A 5 -10.36 -9.87 -2.84
N ALA A 6 -9.97 -11.11 -2.55
CA ALA A 6 -9.02 -11.87 -3.35
C ALA A 6 -9.52 -12.22 -4.76
N THR A 7 -10.82 -12.06 -5.07
CA THR A 7 -11.32 -12.24 -6.44
C THR A 7 -11.12 -11.01 -7.31
N ILE A 8 -10.99 -9.82 -6.71
CA ILE A 8 -10.81 -8.56 -7.42
C ILE A 8 -9.38 -8.48 -7.96
N GLY A 9 -9.25 -8.45 -9.28
CA GLY A 9 -7.97 -8.45 -9.97
C GLY A 9 -7.32 -9.83 -10.14
N ARG A 10 -8.02 -10.92 -9.77
CA ARG A 10 -7.47 -12.26 -9.91
C ARG A 10 -7.41 -12.68 -11.38
N SER A 11 -6.24 -13.16 -11.81
CA SER A 11 -6.00 -13.79 -13.10
C SER A 11 -6.40 -15.26 -13.06
N GLU A 12 -7.04 -15.74 -14.12
CA GLU A 12 -7.34 -17.17 -14.27
C GLU A 12 -6.14 -17.96 -14.77
N GLU A 13 -5.20 -17.31 -15.44
CA GLU A 13 -4.04 -17.94 -16.06
C GLU A 13 -3.02 -18.41 -15.02
N ASP A 14 -2.61 -17.52 -14.10
CA ASP A 14 -1.56 -17.79 -13.11
C ASP A 14 -2.09 -17.76 -11.67
N ARG A 15 -3.37 -17.40 -11.48
CA ARG A 15 -4.06 -17.26 -10.21
C ARG A 15 -3.51 -16.13 -9.31
N GLY A 16 -2.59 -15.32 -9.83
CA GLY A 16 -2.10 -14.12 -9.18
C GLY A 16 -3.14 -13.01 -9.13
N ILE A 17 -2.97 -12.08 -8.22
CA ILE A 17 -3.81 -10.88 -8.10
C ILE A 17 -3.08 -9.70 -8.72
N TYR A 18 -3.78 -8.94 -9.56
CA TYR A 18 -3.30 -7.78 -10.27
C TYR A 18 -4.17 -6.57 -9.91
N ARG A 19 -3.91 -6.01 -8.74
CA ARG A 19 -4.63 -4.85 -8.19
C ARG A 19 -3.64 -3.73 -7.87
N MET A 20 -2.78 -3.42 -8.86
CA MET A 20 -1.79 -2.38 -8.72
C MET A 20 -2.46 -1.02 -8.53
N ALA A 21 -1.83 -0.15 -7.75
CA ALA A 21 -2.35 1.16 -7.38
C ALA A 21 -2.84 1.98 -8.58
N PHE A 22 -3.97 2.64 -8.42
CA PHE A 22 -4.63 3.48 -9.42
C PHE A 22 -4.95 2.77 -10.75
N THR A 23 -5.15 1.44 -10.73
CA THR A 23 -5.79 0.70 -11.83
C THR A 23 -7.29 0.55 -11.59
N ASP A 24 -8.04 0.15 -12.62
CA ASP A 24 -9.48 -0.13 -12.48
C ASP A 24 -9.74 -1.17 -11.38
N LYS A 25 -8.83 -2.16 -11.23
CA LYS A 25 -8.95 -3.20 -10.22
C LYS A 25 -8.65 -2.70 -8.79
N ASP A 26 -7.72 -1.78 -8.63
CA ASP A 26 -7.50 -1.10 -7.37
C ASP A 26 -8.75 -0.29 -6.97
N MET A 27 -9.29 0.49 -7.89
CA MET A 27 -10.51 1.26 -7.63
C MET A 27 -11.75 0.39 -7.38
N GLU A 28 -11.83 -0.80 -7.99
CA GLU A 28 -12.85 -1.80 -7.66
C GLU A 28 -12.69 -2.32 -6.23
N GLY A 29 -11.44 -2.62 -5.82
CA GLY A 29 -11.12 -3.02 -4.45
C GLY A 29 -11.44 -1.94 -3.41
N LYS A 30 -11.15 -0.68 -3.72
CA LYS A 30 -11.46 0.47 -2.85
C LYS A 30 -12.97 0.67 -2.70
N ARG A 31 -13.75 0.56 -3.78
CA ARG A 31 -15.22 0.61 -3.71
C ARG A 31 -15.76 -0.54 -2.87
N TRP A 32 -15.29 -1.75 -3.12
CA TRP A 32 -15.66 -2.91 -2.30
C TRP A 32 -15.40 -2.65 -0.81
N LEU A 33 -14.24 -2.08 -0.46
CA LEU A 33 -13.90 -1.79 0.93
C LEU A 33 -14.84 -0.74 1.54
N LEU A 34 -15.15 0.35 0.81
CA LEU A 34 -16.11 1.37 1.25
C LEU A 34 -17.48 0.73 1.53
N ASP A 35 -17.98 -0.11 0.62
CA ASP A 35 -19.26 -0.82 0.81
C ASP A 35 -19.21 -1.69 2.08
N ARG A 36 -18.11 -2.37 2.36
CA ARG A 36 -17.97 -3.19 3.59
C ARG A 36 -17.91 -2.35 4.86
N ILE A 37 -17.28 -1.17 4.81
CA ILE A 37 -17.26 -0.21 5.91
C ILE A 37 -18.68 0.32 6.18
N ASP A 38 -19.41 0.70 5.14
CA ASP A 38 -20.79 1.20 5.26
C ASP A 38 -21.74 0.11 5.79
N GLU A 39 -21.66 -1.11 5.28
CA GLU A 39 -22.41 -2.27 5.79
C GLU A 39 -22.07 -2.57 7.25
N ALA A 40 -20.84 -2.30 7.66
CA ALA A 40 -20.45 -2.37 9.05
C ALA A 40 -21.04 -1.23 9.90
N GLY A 41 -21.78 -0.27 9.32
CA GLY A 41 -22.32 0.89 10.04
C GLY A 41 -21.25 1.79 10.65
N LEU A 42 -20.10 1.89 9.97
CA LEU A 42 -18.99 2.77 10.32
C LEU A 42 -19.03 4.02 9.43
N ASP A 43 -18.44 5.11 9.89
CA ASP A 43 -18.27 6.30 9.07
C ASP A 43 -17.16 6.06 8.06
N SER A 44 -17.49 6.00 6.77
CA SER A 44 -16.52 5.83 5.68
C SER A 44 -16.02 7.16 5.15
N ALA A 45 -14.76 7.21 4.70
CA ALA A 45 -14.16 8.37 4.07
C ALA A 45 -13.03 7.99 3.11
N SER A 46 -12.72 8.88 2.18
CA SER A 46 -11.51 8.82 1.37
C SER A 46 -10.84 10.19 1.37
N ASP A 47 -9.51 10.21 1.43
CA ASP A 47 -8.73 11.45 1.31
C ASP A 47 -8.27 11.74 -0.13
N GLY A 48 -7.51 12.82 -0.29
CA GLY A 48 -6.98 13.23 -1.61
C GLY A 48 -5.94 12.27 -2.21
N ALA A 49 -5.31 11.43 -1.40
CA ALA A 49 -4.40 10.38 -1.84
C ALA A 49 -5.13 9.06 -2.16
N ALA A 50 -6.48 9.07 -2.08
CA ALA A 50 -7.35 7.91 -2.19
C ALA A 50 -7.08 6.83 -1.13
N ASN A 51 -6.56 7.19 0.03
CA ASN A 51 -6.61 6.33 1.20
C ASN A 51 -8.07 6.15 1.63
N ILE A 52 -8.44 4.95 2.05
CA ILE A 52 -9.79 4.65 2.53
C ILE A 52 -9.76 4.53 4.04
N PHE A 53 -10.74 5.16 4.69
CA PHE A 53 -10.90 5.14 6.15
C PHE A 53 -12.26 4.62 6.55
N GLY A 54 -12.32 3.92 7.67
CA GLY A 54 -13.55 3.59 8.38
C GLY A 54 -13.39 3.99 9.85
N LYS A 55 -14.40 4.61 10.43
CA LYS A 55 -14.32 5.17 11.79
C LYS A 55 -15.50 4.80 12.63
N ILE A 56 -15.23 4.52 13.92
CA ILE A 56 -16.24 4.48 14.99
C ILE A 56 -15.86 5.52 16.05
N SER A 57 -16.81 6.40 16.35
CA SER A 57 -16.64 7.43 17.36
C SER A 57 -17.53 7.14 18.55
N PRO A 58 -17.04 7.30 19.80
CA PRO A 58 -17.88 7.15 20.98
C PRO A 58 -18.98 8.23 21.02
N GLU A 59 -20.17 7.88 21.47
CA GLU A 59 -21.22 8.85 21.77
C GLU A 59 -20.72 9.82 22.85
N GLY A 60 -20.84 11.13 22.59
CA GLY A 60 -20.44 12.17 23.55
C GLY A 60 -18.93 12.36 23.76
N ALA A 61 -18.07 11.60 23.07
CA ALA A 61 -16.64 11.85 23.11
C ALA A 61 -16.27 13.13 22.35
N ASN A 62 -15.25 13.81 22.86
CA ASN A 62 -14.63 14.88 22.08
C ASN A 62 -14.09 14.29 20.78
N LYS A 63 -14.61 14.76 19.65
CA LYS A 63 -14.19 14.32 18.30
C LYS A 63 -12.73 14.63 18.01
N ASP A 64 -12.13 15.51 18.79
CA ASP A 64 -10.73 15.93 18.70
C ASP A 64 -9.79 15.00 19.47
N ASN A 65 -10.31 13.98 20.19
CA ASN A 65 -9.45 12.99 20.83
C ASN A 65 -8.68 12.21 19.77
N PRO A 66 -7.36 11.99 19.97
CA PRO A 66 -6.58 11.21 19.04
C PRO A 66 -7.12 9.78 18.93
N SER A 67 -7.17 9.28 17.72
CA SER A 67 -7.67 7.94 17.41
C SER A 67 -6.59 6.86 17.60
N ILE A 68 -7.03 5.63 17.81
CA ILE A 68 -6.20 4.45 17.50
C ILE A 68 -6.51 4.07 16.06
N LEU A 69 -5.48 4.11 15.21
CA LEU A 69 -5.57 3.79 13.80
C LEU A 69 -5.05 2.37 13.55
N MET A 70 -5.77 1.58 12.79
CA MET A 70 -5.42 0.21 12.42
C MET A 70 -5.53 0.03 10.92
N GLY A 71 -4.67 -0.77 10.30
CA GLY A 71 -4.82 -1.05 8.88
C GLY A 71 -3.54 -1.49 8.21
N SER A 72 -3.51 -1.37 6.90
CA SER A 72 -2.42 -1.69 5.99
C SER A 72 -2.75 -1.12 4.60
N HIS A 73 -2.64 -1.93 3.54
CA HIS A 73 -2.98 -1.58 2.16
C HIS A 73 -3.81 -2.67 1.49
N ILE A 74 -4.38 -2.38 0.33
CA ILE A 74 -5.07 -3.37 -0.51
C ILE A 74 -4.55 -3.42 -1.94
N ASP A 75 -3.71 -2.47 -2.37
CA ASP A 75 -2.99 -2.57 -3.63
C ASP A 75 -1.98 -3.72 -3.58
N THR A 76 -1.56 -4.19 -4.75
CA THR A 76 -0.69 -5.37 -4.88
C THR A 76 0.40 -5.11 -5.90
N VAL A 77 1.52 -5.85 -5.77
CA VAL A 77 2.43 -6.07 -6.91
C VAL A 77 1.74 -6.93 -7.99
N PRO A 78 2.26 -6.99 -9.22
CA PRO A 78 1.81 -7.98 -10.20
C PRO A 78 1.95 -9.41 -9.69
N CYS A 79 0.96 -10.25 -9.97
CA CYS A 79 0.95 -11.68 -9.59
C CYS A 79 1.06 -11.92 -8.07
N ALA A 80 0.39 -11.08 -7.28
CA ALA A 80 0.46 -11.12 -5.82
C ALA A 80 -0.36 -12.26 -5.20
N GLY A 81 -0.05 -12.55 -3.94
CA GLY A 81 -0.88 -13.36 -3.05
C GLY A 81 -2.10 -12.59 -2.53
N ALA A 82 -2.99 -13.31 -1.83
CA ALA A 82 -4.26 -12.75 -1.35
C ALA A 82 -4.17 -12.05 0.01
N LEU A 83 -3.06 -12.19 0.72
CA LEU A 83 -2.98 -11.81 2.14
C LEU A 83 -2.13 -10.58 2.39
N ASP A 84 -1.21 -10.26 1.47
CA ASP A 84 -0.31 -9.13 1.62
C ASP A 84 -1.10 -7.83 1.71
N GLY A 85 -0.86 -7.05 2.74
CA GLY A 85 -1.61 -5.86 3.12
C GLY A 85 -3.09 -6.10 3.41
N SER A 86 -3.77 -6.80 2.51
CA SER A 86 -5.22 -7.06 2.55
C SER A 86 -5.67 -7.74 3.86
N LEU A 87 -4.83 -8.61 4.45
CA LEU A 87 -5.14 -9.24 5.74
C LEU A 87 -5.26 -8.18 6.84
N GLY A 88 -4.31 -7.25 6.93
CA GLY A 88 -4.30 -6.18 7.93
C GLY A 88 -5.53 -5.28 7.84
N VAL A 89 -5.93 -4.91 6.62
CA VAL A 89 -7.12 -4.08 6.37
C VAL A 89 -8.40 -4.83 6.76
N VAL A 90 -8.56 -6.08 6.33
CA VAL A 90 -9.78 -6.86 6.63
C VAL A 90 -9.88 -7.16 8.12
N VAL A 91 -8.76 -7.47 8.79
CA VAL A 91 -8.75 -7.68 10.24
C VAL A 91 -9.09 -6.40 10.99
N ALA A 92 -8.57 -5.24 10.57
CA ALA A 92 -8.92 -3.95 11.16
C ALA A 92 -10.43 -3.69 11.06
N LEU A 93 -11.04 -3.92 9.88
CA LEU A 93 -12.49 -3.80 9.69
C LEU A 93 -13.27 -4.74 10.63
N GLU A 94 -12.88 -6.01 10.74
CA GLU A 94 -13.58 -6.98 11.60
C GLU A 94 -13.40 -6.65 13.10
N CYS A 95 -12.26 -6.08 13.49
CA CYS A 95 -12.06 -5.57 14.84
C CYS A 95 -13.04 -4.43 15.15
N LEU A 96 -13.18 -3.45 14.25
CA LEU A 96 -14.12 -2.34 14.44
C LEU A 96 -15.57 -2.83 14.51
N ARG A 97 -15.96 -3.77 13.64
CA ARG A 97 -17.30 -4.40 13.68
C ARG A 97 -17.55 -5.10 14.99
N THR A 98 -16.61 -5.91 15.44
CA THR A 98 -16.71 -6.66 16.70
C THR A 98 -16.84 -5.74 17.90
N ILE A 99 -16.03 -4.67 17.94
CA ILE A 99 -16.07 -3.68 19.03
C ILE A 99 -17.41 -2.96 19.04
N ARG A 100 -17.89 -2.49 17.88
CA ARG A 100 -19.20 -1.85 17.76
C ARG A 100 -20.33 -2.77 18.27
N ASP A 101 -20.34 -4.04 17.81
CA ASP A 101 -21.40 -4.99 18.13
C ASP A 101 -21.35 -5.45 19.60
N SER A 102 -20.19 -5.35 20.24
CA SER A 102 -20.03 -5.69 21.67
C SER A 102 -20.64 -4.66 22.62
N GLY A 103 -20.96 -3.46 22.13
CA GLY A 103 -21.43 -2.35 22.96
C GLY A 103 -20.37 -1.82 23.94
N LEU A 104 -19.09 -2.09 23.67
CA LEU A 104 -18.00 -1.59 24.50
C LEU A 104 -17.98 -0.06 24.49
N GLU A 105 -17.92 0.55 25.68
CA GLU A 105 -17.78 1.99 25.83
C GLU A 105 -16.36 2.43 25.42
N LEU A 106 -16.30 3.20 24.34
CA LEU A 106 -15.03 3.72 23.80
C LEU A 106 -14.68 5.05 24.47
N LYS A 107 -13.41 5.22 24.82
CA LYS A 107 -12.87 6.47 25.38
C LYS A 107 -12.32 7.41 24.30
N ARG A 108 -12.04 6.88 23.11
CA ARG A 108 -11.49 7.59 21.95
C ARG A 108 -11.97 6.96 20.65
N PRO A 109 -11.88 7.66 19.53
CA PRO A 109 -12.21 7.10 18.23
C PRO A 109 -11.28 5.93 17.89
N LEU A 110 -11.84 4.93 17.20
CA LEU A 110 -11.08 3.87 16.53
C LEU A 110 -11.27 4.05 15.04
N GLU A 111 -10.19 3.97 14.30
CA GLU A 111 -10.18 4.11 12.85
C GLU A 111 -9.47 2.94 12.19
N MET A 112 -9.93 2.58 11.01
CA MET A 112 -9.15 1.75 10.10
C MET A 112 -8.71 2.56 8.90
N VAL A 113 -7.62 2.12 8.25
CA VAL A 113 -7.11 2.70 7.02
C VAL A 113 -6.66 1.63 6.04
N ALA A 114 -6.87 1.89 4.74
CA ALA A 114 -6.18 1.22 3.65
C ALA A 114 -5.40 2.29 2.88
N PHE A 115 -4.08 2.27 3.00
CA PHE A 115 -3.19 3.19 2.31
C PHE A 115 -3.09 2.86 0.81
N SER A 116 -2.85 3.88 -0.01
CA SER A 116 -2.72 3.76 -1.47
C SER A 116 -1.27 3.66 -1.90
N ASP A 117 -1.00 2.84 -2.94
CA ASP A 117 0.34 2.66 -3.54
C ASP A 117 1.43 2.36 -2.49
N GLU A 118 1.12 1.42 -1.60
CA GLU A 118 2.11 0.95 -0.63
C GLU A 118 3.18 0.14 -1.33
N GLU A 119 2.79 -0.77 -2.23
CA GLU A 119 3.64 -1.71 -2.97
C GLU A 119 4.52 -1.06 -4.04
N GLY A 120 4.30 0.20 -4.32
CA GLY A 120 5.23 1.01 -5.09
C GLY A 120 5.14 0.90 -6.59
N ARG A 121 3.95 0.95 -7.14
CA ARG A 121 3.81 1.19 -8.57
C ARG A 121 4.52 2.47 -9.00
N PHE A 122 4.44 3.54 -8.17
CA PHE A 122 5.04 4.86 -8.43
C PHE A 122 6.13 5.27 -7.43
N GLY A 123 6.60 4.36 -6.58
CA GLY A 123 7.68 4.66 -5.64
C GLY A 123 7.50 4.04 -4.26
N GLY A 124 6.28 3.67 -3.92
CA GLY A 124 5.91 3.01 -2.68
C GLY A 124 5.53 3.93 -1.54
N MET A 125 4.66 3.43 -0.68
CA MET A 125 4.18 4.12 0.53
C MET A 125 3.52 5.49 0.26
N PHE A 126 3.02 5.72 -0.96
CA PHE A 126 2.47 7.04 -1.33
C PHE A 126 1.37 7.50 -0.38
N GLY A 127 0.40 6.62 -0.10
CA GLY A 127 -0.73 6.96 0.75
C GLY A 127 -0.33 7.30 2.18
N SER A 128 0.55 6.53 2.78
CA SER A 128 1.06 6.80 4.13
C SER A 128 1.97 8.01 4.19
N GLN A 129 2.78 8.26 3.14
CA GLN A 129 3.58 9.47 3.03
C GLN A 129 2.69 10.73 2.88
N ALA A 130 1.62 10.66 2.07
CA ALA A 130 0.64 11.74 1.95
C ALA A 130 -0.03 12.02 3.30
N PHE A 131 -0.48 10.98 3.99
CA PHE A 131 -1.06 11.07 5.33
C PHE A 131 -0.12 11.73 6.35
N CYS A 132 1.19 11.49 6.24
CA CYS A 132 2.22 12.09 7.10
C CYS A 132 2.70 13.47 6.61
N GLY A 133 2.21 13.98 5.47
CA GLY A 133 2.65 15.26 4.89
C GLY A 133 4.06 15.23 4.33
N LEU A 134 4.52 14.07 3.86
CA LEU A 134 5.88 13.87 3.35
C LEU A 134 5.98 13.91 1.82
N ILE A 135 4.85 13.93 1.10
CA ILE A 135 4.85 14.07 -0.36
C ILE A 135 5.03 15.53 -0.77
N THR A 136 5.57 15.69 -1.96
CA THR A 136 5.77 17.00 -2.61
C THR A 136 5.11 16.98 -3.99
N PRO A 137 4.95 18.13 -4.68
CA PRO A 137 4.49 18.14 -6.05
C PRO A 137 5.30 17.25 -6.99
N ASP A 138 6.62 17.13 -6.76
CA ASP A 138 7.49 16.26 -7.57
C ASP A 138 7.12 14.77 -7.42
N THR A 139 6.59 14.36 -6.27
CA THR A 139 6.12 12.99 -6.04
C THR A 139 5.04 12.58 -7.05
N LEU A 140 4.18 13.52 -7.46
CA LEU A 140 3.10 13.26 -8.42
C LEU A 140 3.60 13.00 -9.85
N HIS A 141 4.85 13.31 -10.16
CA HIS A 141 5.52 13.06 -11.43
C HIS A 141 6.32 11.75 -11.48
N ASN A 142 6.29 10.97 -10.39
CA ASN A 142 6.87 9.64 -10.40
C ASN A 142 6.23 8.79 -11.50
N LYS A 143 7.05 7.93 -12.12
CA LYS A 143 6.61 7.08 -13.23
C LYS A 143 6.67 5.61 -12.83
N ASP A 144 5.70 4.86 -13.30
CA ASP A 144 5.77 3.41 -13.23
C ASP A 144 6.75 2.84 -14.28
N LEU A 145 6.86 1.51 -14.31
CA LEU A 145 7.76 0.82 -15.24
C LEU A 145 7.37 0.98 -16.71
N ASP A 146 6.12 1.33 -17.00
CA ASP A 146 5.61 1.58 -18.35
C ASP A 146 5.74 3.07 -18.74
N GLY A 147 6.23 3.92 -17.84
CA GLY A 147 6.45 5.35 -18.05
C GLY A 147 5.19 6.21 -17.82
N ILE A 148 4.13 5.65 -17.26
CA ILE A 148 2.91 6.38 -16.89
C ILE A 148 3.21 7.21 -15.65
N GLU A 149 2.87 8.50 -15.66
CA GLU A 149 2.98 9.35 -14.48
C GLU A 149 1.88 9.03 -13.45
N GLN A 150 2.20 9.15 -12.18
CA GLN A 150 1.26 8.93 -11.09
C GLN A 150 0.04 9.85 -11.18
N SER A 151 0.27 11.13 -11.47
CA SER A 151 -0.80 12.11 -11.70
C SER A 151 -1.75 11.71 -12.82
N ASP A 152 -1.22 11.19 -13.93
CA ASP A 152 -2.03 10.72 -15.06
C ASP A 152 -2.86 9.50 -14.67
N ALA A 153 -2.27 8.55 -13.94
CA ALA A 153 -2.99 7.38 -13.45
C ALA A 153 -4.12 7.76 -12.48
N MET A 154 -3.90 8.73 -11.58
CA MET A 154 -4.93 9.25 -10.68
C MET A 154 -6.05 9.95 -11.46
N LEU A 155 -5.71 10.81 -12.43
CA LEU A 155 -6.69 11.50 -13.28
C LEU A 155 -7.56 10.53 -14.08
N GLN A 156 -6.99 9.44 -14.60
CA GLN A 156 -7.75 8.39 -15.31
C GLN A 156 -8.82 7.75 -14.42
N GLN A 157 -8.57 7.72 -13.10
CA GLN A 157 -9.52 7.21 -12.12
C GLN A 157 -10.44 8.29 -11.55
N GLY A 158 -10.40 9.51 -12.08
CA GLY A 158 -11.22 10.64 -11.61
C GLY A 158 -10.75 11.24 -10.28
N ILE A 159 -9.51 10.95 -9.88
CA ILE A 159 -8.90 11.49 -8.66
C ILE A 159 -8.07 12.72 -9.04
N ASP A 160 -8.32 13.86 -8.39
CA ASP A 160 -7.49 15.05 -8.54
C ASP A 160 -6.17 14.86 -7.76
N PRO A 161 -5.01 14.73 -8.45
CA PRO A 161 -3.74 14.43 -7.78
C PRO A 161 -3.28 15.57 -6.85
N VAL A 162 -3.67 16.81 -7.12
CA VAL A 162 -3.28 17.95 -6.28
C VAL A 162 -3.85 17.82 -4.87
N ARG A 163 -5.04 17.22 -4.73
CA ARG A 163 -5.66 16.99 -3.42
C ARG A 163 -4.88 16.03 -2.52
N ALA A 164 -3.99 15.23 -3.08
CA ALA A 164 -3.12 14.37 -2.28
C ALA A 164 -2.15 15.18 -1.40
N LEU A 165 -1.76 16.39 -1.85
CA LEU A 165 -0.90 17.28 -1.08
C LEU A 165 -1.59 17.82 0.20
N ASP A 166 -2.92 17.77 0.23
CA ASP A 166 -3.74 18.19 1.37
C ASP A 166 -4.19 16.99 2.26
N ALA A 167 -3.70 15.79 1.99
CA ALA A 167 -4.08 14.59 2.73
C ALA A 167 -3.40 14.46 4.11
N ALA A 168 -2.48 15.39 4.42
CA ALA A 168 -1.72 15.36 5.67
C ALA A 168 -2.63 15.48 6.90
N ARG A 169 -2.45 14.58 7.87
CA ARG A 169 -3.12 14.65 9.17
C ARG A 169 -2.16 15.14 10.26
N PRO A 170 -2.64 15.96 11.21
CA PRO A 170 -1.82 16.35 12.37
C PRO A 170 -1.37 15.11 13.14
N ARG A 171 -0.10 15.06 13.53
CA ARG A 171 0.46 13.93 14.30
C ARG A 171 -0.34 13.66 15.56
N GLU A 172 -0.84 14.71 16.21
CA GLU A 172 -1.62 14.67 17.44
C GLU A 172 -3.00 14.02 17.24
N SER A 173 -3.45 13.84 15.99
CA SER A 173 -4.74 13.20 15.69
C SER A 173 -4.71 11.68 15.82
N VAL A 174 -3.52 11.08 15.93
CA VAL A 174 -3.31 9.63 16.06
C VAL A 174 -2.51 9.34 17.32
N GLU A 175 -3.11 8.59 18.23
CA GLU A 175 -2.46 8.12 19.47
C GLU A 175 -1.51 6.97 19.21
N ALA A 176 -1.97 6.01 18.41
CA ALA A 176 -1.21 4.82 18.06
C ALA A 176 -1.65 4.29 16.69
N TYR A 177 -0.72 3.69 15.97
CA TYR A 177 -0.96 2.93 14.76
C TYR A 177 -0.64 1.45 15.02
N ILE A 178 -1.54 0.57 14.59
CA ILE A 178 -1.38 -0.88 14.73
C ILE A 178 -1.59 -1.51 13.36
N GLU A 179 -0.62 -2.29 12.92
CA GLU A 179 -0.70 -3.04 11.69
C GLU A 179 -0.47 -4.53 11.94
N LEU A 180 -1.43 -5.36 11.53
CA LEU A 180 -1.23 -6.78 11.41
C LEU A 180 -0.77 -7.08 9.99
N HIS A 181 0.39 -7.71 9.86
CA HIS A 181 0.94 -8.07 8.57
C HIS A 181 1.38 -9.52 8.53
N ILE A 182 1.39 -10.14 7.34
CA ILE A 182 2.04 -11.43 7.15
C ILE A 182 3.55 -11.27 7.35
N GLU A 183 4.24 -12.31 7.78
CA GLU A 183 5.68 -12.25 8.05
C GLU A 183 6.51 -11.90 6.81
N GLN A 184 6.07 -12.29 5.62
CA GLN A 184 6.85 -12.24 4.37
C GLN A 184 8.22 -12.92 4.49
N GLY A 185 8.33 -13.88 5.40
CA GLY A 185 9.57 -14.58 5.72
C GLY A 185 9.31 -15.94 6.35
N PRO A 186 10.37 -16.74 6.58
CA PRO A 186 10.23 -18.13 7.02
C PRO A 186 10.40 -18.33 8.53
N VAL A 187 10.72 -17.28 9.32
CA VAL A 187 11.17 -17.46 10.70
C VAL A 187 10.03 -17.89 11.62
N LEU A 188 8.90 -17.18 11.61
CA LEU A 188 7.74 -17.51 12.43
C LEU A 188 7.17 -18.88 12.05
N ASP A 189 7.10 -19.19 10.74
CA ASP A 189 6.64 -20.49 10.30
C ASP A 189 7.58 -21.62 10.75
N SER A 190 8.89 -21.45 10.60
CA SER A 190 9.88 -22.46 11.00
C SER A 190 9.89 -22.72 12.50
N THR A 191 9.67 -21.67 13.30
CA THR A 191 9.61 -21.76 14.77
C THR A 191 8.23 -22.10 15.31
N LYS A 192 7.22 -22.22 14.43
CA LYS A 192 5.80 -22.43 14.79
C LYS A 192 5.26 -21.35 15.75
N THR A 193 5.74 -20.12 15.57
CA THR A 193 5.31 -18.96 16.32
C THR A 193 4.15 -18.29 15.59
N ALA A 194 3.00 -18.18 16.23
CA ALA A 194 1.79 -17.68 15.58
C ALA A 194 1.83 -16.16 15.31
N VAL A 195 2.43 -15.39 16.22
CA VAL A 195 2.52 -13.93 16.13
C VAL A 195 3.87 -13.47 16.66
N GLY A 196 4.51 -12.54 15.94
CA GLY A 196 5.73 -11.86 16.38
C GLY A 196 5.50 -10.35 16.49
N ILE A 197 6.20 -9.70 17.39
CA ILE A 197 6.26 -8.24 17.46
C ILE A 197 7.47 -7.77 16.66
N VAL A 198 7.24 -6.84 15.71
CA VAL A 198 8.31 -6.26 14.89
C VAL A 198 9.12 -5.30 15.76
N GLU A 199 10.41 -5.58 15.92
CA GLU A 199 11.34 -4.72 16.66
C GLU A 199 12.08 -3.74 15.73
N ASN A 200 12.35 -4.15 14.48
CA ASN A 200 13.11 -3.37 13.51
C ASN A 200 12.53 -3.56 12.11
N ILE A 201 12.62 -2.50 11.30
CA ILE A 201 12.27 -2.53 9.87
C ILE A 201 13.55 -2.33 9.07
N THR A 202 13.78 -3.22 8.09
CA THR A 202 14.94 -3.17 7.20
C THR A 202 14.76 -2.04 6.18
N GLY A 203 15.81 -1.25 5.95
CA GLY A 203 15.83 -0.27 4.86
C GLY A 203 15.86 -0.96 3.50
N LEU A 204 15.11 -0.44 2.54
CA LEU A 204 15.09 -0.91 1.16
C LEU A 204 15.77 0.10 0.24
N PHE A 205 16.66 -0.41 -0.62
CA PHE A 205 17.30 0.38 -1.65
C PHE A 205 17.08 -0.29 -3.01
N LYS A 206 16.56 0.45 -3.98
CA LYS A 206 16.42 -0.01 -5.37
C LYS A 206 17.30 0.85 -6.25
N TRP A 207 18.17 0.22 -7.06
CA TRP A 207 19.03 0.89 -8.01
C TRP A 207 18.79 0.35 -9.42
N GLN A 208 18.75 1.25 -10.38
CA GLN A 208 18.84 0.90 -11.79
C GLN A 208 20.24 1.24 -12.28
N ILE A 209 20.99 0.23 -12.68
CA ILE A 209 22.36 0.39 -13.20
C ILE A 209 22.35 0.10 -14.68
N ARG A 210 22.93 0.99 -15.48
CA ARG A 210 23.11 0.81 -16.90
C ARG A 210 24.60 0.73 -17.23
N PHE A 211 24.98 -0.36 -17.90
CA PHE A 211 26.30 -0.50 -18.46
C PHE A 211 26.24 -0.24 -19.97
N HIS A 212 27.14 0.59 -20.47
CA HIS A 212 27.23 0.93 -21.88
C HIS A 212 28.45 0.24 -22.48
N GLY A 213 28.25 -0.47 -23.55
CA GLY A 213 29.31 -1.16 -24.30
C GLY A 213 29.15 -0.95 -25.82
N ALA A 214 30.03 -1.55 -26.56
CA ALA A 214 30.02 -1.56 -28.02
C ALA A 214 29.98 -3.00 -28.55
N ALA A 215 29.00 -3.27 -29.44
CA ALA A 215 28.91 -4.56 -30.09
C ALA A 215 30.05 -4.72 -31.10
N ASN A 216 30.76 -5.84 -31.02
CA ASN A 216 31.88 -6.18 -31.90
C ASN A 216 31.85 -7.67 -32.24
N HIS A 217 32.54 -8.04 -33.33
CA HIS A 217 32.65 -9.46 -33.71
C HIS A 217 33.47 -10.23 -32.67
N ALA A 218 32.97 -11.35 -32.20
CA ALA A 218 33.57 -12.13 -31.11
C ALA A 218 34.96 -12.68 -31.43
N GLY A 219 35.20 -13.10 -32.68
CA GLY A 219 36.46 -13.74 -33.09
C GLY A 219 37.51 -12.80 -33.67
N THR A 220 37.11 -11.65 -34.26
CA THR A 220 38.04 -10.75 -34.97
C THR A 220 38.38 -9.48 -34.22
N THR A 221 37.70 -9.17 -33.14
CA THR A 221 38.01 -7.97 -32.35
C THR A 221 39.03 -8.30 -31.26
N PRO A 222 40.23 -7.72 -31.29
CA PRO A 222 41.23 -7.87 -30.25
C PRO A 222 40.68 -7.44 -28.86
N MET A 223 41.17 -8.04 -27.78
CA MET A 223 40.69 -7.78 -26.43
C MET A 223 40.80 -6.34 -26.00
N GLU A 224 41.90 -5.70 -26.36
CA GLU A 224 42.20 -4.29 -26.07
C GLU A 224 41.30 -3.29 -26.82
N MET A 225 40.57 -3.75 -27.84
CA MET A 225 39.61 -2.93 -28.59
C MET A 225 38.15 -3.19 -28.19
N ARG A 226 37.92 -4.07 -27.24
CA ARG A 226 36.55 -4.40 -26.78
C ARG A 226 36.08 -3.42 -25.73
N ASN A 227 34.83 -3.06 -25.83
CA ASN A 227 34.08 -2.35 -24.78
C ASN A 227 32.85 -3.20 -24.42
N ASP A 228 33.09 -4.17 -23.58
CA ASP A 228 32.07 -5.16 -23.19
C ASP A 228 31.33 -4.68 -21.94
N ALA A 229 30.02 -4.36 -22.10
CA ALA A 229 29.20 -3.89 -21.00
C ALA A 229 29.11 -4.90 -19.85
N PHE A 230 29.26 -6.20 -20.11
CA PHE A 230 29.21 -7.24 -19.09
C PHE A 230 30.40 -7.17 -18.12
N MET A 231 31.55 -6.65 -18.56
CA MET A 231 32.72 -6.49 -17.68
C MET A 231 32.45 -5.51 -16.53
N GLY A 232 31.65 -4.44 -16.76
CA GLY A 232 31.25 -3.53 -15.70
C GLY A 232 30.30 -4.16 -14.66
N LEU A 233 29.68 -5.29 -14.97
CA LEU A 233 28.88 -6.05 -14.00
C LEU A 233 29.74 -7.00 -13.15
N ALA A 234 30.92 -7.40 -13.67
CA ALA A 234 31.79 -8.37 -13.00
C ALA A 234 32.73 -7.74 -11.95
N ASP A 235 32.93 -6.43 -11.99
CA ASP A 235 33.72 -5.62 -11.03
C ASP A 235 32.82 -5.13 -9.87
#